data_e0488fe2129eba8c76d818a14335bd54
#
_entry.id   e0488fe2129eba8c76d818a14335bd54
#
_cell.length_a   1.000
_cell.length_b   1.000
_cell.length_c   1.000
_cell.angle_alpha   90.00
_cell.angle_beta   90.00
_cell.angle_gamma   90.00
#
_symmetry.space_group_name_H-M   'P 1'
#
loop_
_entity.id
_entity.type
_entity.pdbx_description
1 polymer ?
#
loop_
_entity_poly.entity_id
_entity_poly.type
_entity_poly.pdbx_seq_one_letter_code
_entity_poly.pdbx_strand_id
1 'polypeptide(L)'
;MKTPARLEPLVADGLVDNVLRQLMSGKEATVYVVRCGDDIRCAKVYKEANKRGFHTAVDYTEGRKIKNSRQARAMAKRSRYGRQEQEAAWQSAEVDALRRLAAAGVRVPTPYNFHEGVLLMELVADEDGEPAPRLNDLALSEDDALRYHAELIRQVVRMLCAGIVHGDLSEYNVLVDAGGPGIIDLPQAVDAAA
;
A
#
# COMPACT_ATOMS: atom_id res chain seq x y z
N MET A 1 -18.10 5.74 14.47
CA MET A 1 -16.80 6.21 15.04
C MET A 1 -16.64 7.69 14.71
N LYS A 2 -15.92 8.50 15.54
CA LYS A 2 -15.60 9.89 15.14
C LYS A 2 -14.64 9.85 13.94
N THR A 3 -14.93 10.64 12.91
CA THR A 3 -14.09 10.70 11.71
C THR A 3 -12.69 11.21 12.08
N PRO A 4 -11.62 10.48 11.73
CA PRO A 4 -10.26 10.97 11.90
C PRO A 4 -10.03 12.25 11.08
N ALA A 5 -9.33 13.24 11.64
CA ALA A 5 -9.12 14.54 10.99
C ALA A 5 -8.53 14.45 9.57
N ARG A 6 -7.68 13.45 9.30
CA ARG A 6 -7.10 13.21 7.97
C ARG A 6 -8.09 12.65 6.94
N LEU A 7 -9.23 12.13 7.37
CA LEU A 7 -10.31 11.65 6.49
C LEU A 7 -11.43 12.67 6.31
N GLU A 8 -11.46 13.74 7.12
CA GLU A 8 -12.47 14.80 7.01
C GLU A 8 -12.54 15.43 5.60
N PRO A 9 -11.42 15.72 4.89
CA PRO A 9 -11.48 16.24 3.53
C PRO A 9 -12.18 15.28 2.55
N LEU A 10 -11.89 13.98 2.63
CA LEU A 10 -12.52 12.98 1.75
C LEU A 10 -14.01 12.84 2.02
N VAL A 11 -14.44 13.04 3.26
CA VAL A 11 -15.87 13.05 3.63
C VAL A 11 -16.52 14.33 3.12
N ALA A 12 -15.88 15.48 3.25
CA ALA A 12 -16.39 16.76 2.76
C ALA A 12 -16.54 16.78 1.22
N ASP A 13 -15.61 16.13 0.51
CA ASP A 13 -15.63 16.00 -0.96
C ASP A 13 -16.57 14.88 -1.46
N GLY A 14 -17.24 14.14 -0.55
CA GLY A 14 -18.15 13.06 -0.91
C GLY A 14 -17.47 11.81 -1.46
N LEU A 15 -16.16 11.66 -1.29
CA LEU A 15 -15.40 10.46 -1.69
C LEU A 15 -15.55 9.33 -0.68
N VAL A 16 -15.86 9.65 0.57
CA VAL A 16 -16.13 8.76 1.68
C VAL A 16 -17.39 9.21 2.39
N ASP A 17 -18.38 8.35 2.55
CA ASP A 17 -19.60 8.68 3.29
C ASP A 17 -19.39 8.54 4.80
N ASN A 18 -18.79 7.41 5.21
CA ASN A 18 -18.60 7.09 6.62
C ASN A 18 -17.31 6.32 6.88
N VAL A 19 -16.66 6.61 7.99
CA VAL A 19 -15.60 5.77 8.55
C VAL A 19 -16.23 4.74 9.48
N LEU A 20 -16.14 3.47 9.10
CA LEU A 20 -16.80 2.38 9.82
C LEU A 20 -15.98 1.96 11.04
N ARG A 21 -14.70 1.60 10.82
CA ARG A 21 -13.78 1.17 11.89
C ARG A 21 -12.33 1.32 11.47
N GLN A 22 -11.45 1.39 12.45
CA GLN A 22 -10.02 1.23 12.24
C GLN A 22 -9.71 -0.26 12.06
N LEU A 23 -8.98 -0.60 11.00
CA LEU A 23 -8.56 -1.97 10.73
C LEU A 23 -7.24 -2.27 11.42
N MET A 24 -6.24 -1.41 11.18
CA MET A 24 -4.92 -1.57 11.80
C MET A 24 -4.20 -0.23 11.92
N SER A 25 -3.18 -0.18 12.79
CA SER A 25 -2.27 0.95 12.91
C SER A 25 -0.84 0.46 12.98
N GLY A 26 -0.11 0.62 11.88
CA GLY A 26 1.32 0.32 11.78
C GLY A 26 2.21 1.53 12.07
N LYS A 27 3.50 1.38 11.83
CA LYS A 27 4.50 2.46 11.99
C LYS A 27 4.32 3.57 10.96
N GLU A 28 3.95 3.23 9.73
CA GLU A 28 3.92 4.11 8.55
C GLU A 28 2.54 4.66 8.25
N ALA A 29 1.49 3.88 8.51
CA ALA A 29 0.12 4.26 8.20
C ALA A 29 -0.86 3.70 9.22
N THR A 30 -2.07 4.27 9.22
CA THR A 30 -3.26 3.70 9.85
C THR A 30 -4.27 3.38 8.75
N VAL A 31 -4.86 2.20 8.80
CA VAL A 31 -5.81 1.72 7.82
C VAL A 31 -7.21 1.71 8.43
N TYR A 32 -8.17 2.24 7.70
CA TYR A 32 -9.57 2.31 8.08
C TYR A 32 -10.44 1.62 7.05
N VAL A 33 -11.52 0.98 7.51
CA VAL A 33 -12.62 0.52 6.67
C VAL A 33 -13.60 1.68 6.54
N VAL A 34 -13.95 2.02 5.30
CA VAL A 34 -14.79 3.17 4.97
C VAL A 34 -15.92 2.75 4.02
N ARG A 35 -17.03 3.49 4.05
CA ARG A 35 -18.13 3.36 3.09
C ARG A 35 -18.01 4.43 2.02
N CYS A 36 -18.18 4.03 0.75
CA CYS A 36 -18.16 4.91 -0.41
C CYS A 36 -19.33 4.52 -1.32
N GLY A 37 -20.49 5.15 -1.15
CA GLY A 37 -21.74 4.70 -1.76
C GLY A 37 -22.14 3.32 -1.24
N ASP A 38 -22.37 2.41 -2.16
CA ASP A 38 -22.71 1.00 -1.85
C ASP A 38 -21.47 0.14 -1.54
N ASP A 39 -20.27 0.64 -1.81
CA ASP A 39 -19.03 -0.10 -1.64
C ASP A 39 -18.42 0.08 -0.26
N ILE A 40 -17.78 -0.99 0.22
CA ILE A 40 -16.87 -0.94 1.37
C ILE A 40 -15.45 -0.94 0.84
N ARG A 41 -14.65 0.03 1.31
CA ARG A 41 -13.27 0.26 0.84
C ARG A 41 -12.30 0.40 2.00
N CYS A 42 -11.01 0.44 1.67
CA CYS A 42 -9.92 0.72 2.59
C CYS A 42 -9.40 2.15 2.38
N ALA A 43 -9.19 2.87 3.49
CA ALA A 43 -8.47 4.14 3.50
C ALA A 43 -7.15 3.99 4.28
N LYS A 44 -6.02 3.99 3.57
CA LYS A 44 -4.66 3.96 4.15
C LYS A 44 -4.21 5.40 4.37
N VAL A 45 -4.16 5.82 5.63
CA VAL A 45 -3.76 7.17 6.06
C VAL A 45 -2.30 7.13 6.47
N TYR A 46 -1.43 7.74 5.66
CA TYR A 46 0.01 7.78 5.96
C TYR A 46 0.31 8.73 7.12
N LYS A 47 1.18 8.28 8.03
CA LYS A 47 1.65 9.09 9.17
C LYS A 47 2.72 10.08 8.69
N GLU A 48 2.72 11.29 9.25
CA GLU A 48 3.74 12.29 8.94
C GLU A 48 5.15 11.83 9.32
N ALA A 49 6.16 12.23 8.56
CA ALA A 49 7.56 11.86 8.75
C ALA A 49 8.10 12.14 10.17
N ASN A 50 7.56 13.17 10.85
CA ASN A 50 7.95 13.51 12.22
C ASN A 50 7.53 12.46 13.28
N LYS A 51 6.60 11.57 12.94
CA LYS A 51 6.08 10.52 13.83
C LYS A 51 6.67 9.14 13.54
N ARG A 52 7.52 9.05 12.50
CA ARG A 52 8.22 7.81 12.13
C ARG A 52 9.60 7.79 12.78
N GLY A 53 10.02 6.63 13.32
CA GLY A 53 11.37 6.45 13.86
C GLY A 53 12.44 6.66 12.78
N PHE A 54 13.54 7.32 13.15
CA PHE A 54 14.60 7.86 12.29
C PHE A 54 15.33 6.85 11.38
N HIS A 55 15.15 5.53 11.58
CA HIS A 55 15.94 4.50 10.91
C HIS A 55 15.43 4.07 9.53
N THR A 56 14.14 4.24 9.26
CA THR A 56 13.49 3.71 8.04
C THR A 56 13.71 4.58 6.79
N ALA A 57 14.03 5.86 6.95
CA ALA A 57 14.10 6.81 5.82
C ALA A 57 15.34 6.67 4.92
N VAL A 58 16.39 5.98 5.38
CA VAL A 58 17.65 5.83 4.63
C VAL A 58 17.55 4.68 3.63
N ASP A 59 16.90 3.58 4.01
CA ASP A 59 16.79 2.37 3.19
C ASP A 59 15.82 2.54 1.99
N TYR A 60 14.87 3.49 2.09
CA TYR A 60 13.86 3.74 1.05
C TYR A 60 14.35 4.53 -0.17
N THR A 61 15.57 5.09 -0.15
CA THR A 61 16.09 5.91 -1.25
C THR A 61 16.99 5.16 -2.21
N GLU A 62 17.46 3.97 -1.87
CA GLU A 62 18.24 3.14 -2.77
C GLU A 62 17.38 2.61 -3.93
N GLY A 63 17.86 2.79 -5.15
CA GLY A 63 17.21 2.28 -6.37
C GLY A 63 16.14 3.19 -7.00
N ARG A 64 15.90 4.43 -6.50
CA ARG A 64 14.90 5.35 -7.08
C ARG A 64 15.55 6.54 -7.80
N LYS A 65 15.22 6.73 -9.08
CA LYS A 65 15.68 7.90 -9.88
C LYS A 65 14.93 9.17 -9.49
N ILE A 66 15.64 10.17 -8.95
CA ILE A 66 15.08 11.49 -8.67
C ILE A 66 15.17 12.34 -9.94
N LYS A 67 14.01 12.76 -10.47
CA LYS A 67 13.89 13.47 -11.75
C LYS A 67 14.41 14.93 -11.73
N ASN A 68 14.65 15.53 -10.54
CA ASN A 68 15.02 16.95 -10.42
C ASN A 68 16.21 17.16 -9.48
N SER A 69 17.29 17.78 -9.99
CA SER A 69 18.53 18.03 -9.24
C SER A 69 18.37 18.98 -8.03
N ARG A 70 17.33 19.83 -8.03
CA ARG A 70 17.00 20.73 -6.91
C ARG A 70 16.33 19.95 -5.77
N GLN A 71 15.42 19.05 -6.09
CA GLN A 71 14.78 18.13 -5.13
C GLN A 71 15.81 17.16 -4.53
N ALA A 72 16.69 16.59 -5.34
CA ALA A 72 17.78 15.73 -4.87
C ALA A 72 18.68 16.42 -3.83
N ARG A 73 19.03 17.69 -4.06
CA ARG A 73 19.84 18.49 -3.11
C ARG A 73 19.08 18.84 -1.83
N ALA A 74 17.76 19.12 -1.91
CA ALA A 74 16.92 19.39 -0.74
C ALA A 74 16.72 18.15 0.13
N MET A 75 16.52 16.99 -0.48
CA MET A 75 16.43 15.69 0.18
C MET A 75 17.75 15.32 0.88
N ALA A 76 18.89 15.50 0.21
CA ALA A 76 20.23 15.23 0.78
C ALA A 76 20.55 16.10 2.00
N LYS A 77 20.04 17.34 2.07
CA LYS A 77 20.24 18.25 3.22
C LYS A 77 19.36 17.94 4.43
N ARG A 78 18.45 16.94 4.36
CA ARG A 78 17.50 16.56 5.44
C ARG A 78 16.75 17.75 6.07
N SER A 79 16.53 18.83 5.31
CA SER A 79 15.71 19.96 5.74
C SER A 79 14.26 19.52 5.95
N ARG A 80 13.45 20.32 6.67
CA ARG A 80 12.01 20.05 6.84
C ARG A 80 11.31 19.91 5.48
N TYR A 81 11.63 20.80 4.55
CA TYR A 81 11.13 20.74 3.16
C TYR A 81 11.61 19.46 2.45
N GLY A 82 12.90 19.11 2.54
CA GLY A 82 13.42 17.90 1.90
C GLY A 82 12.79 16.61 2.44
N ARG A 83 12.43 16.56 3.72
CA ARG A 83 11.69 15.43 4.30
C ARG A 83 10.25 15.33 3.78
N GLN A 84 9.55 16.46 3.64
CA GLN A 84 8.20 16.50 3.09
C GLN A 84 8.17 16.05 1.62
N GLU A 85 9.12 16.52 0.81
CA GLU A 85 9.26 16.10 -0.59
C GLU A 85 9.59 14.60 -0.71
N GLN A 86 10.46 14.09 0.15
CA GLN A 86 10.80 12.67 0.19
C GLN A 86 9.58 11.82 0.57
N GLU A 87 8.78 12.28 1.53
CA GLU A 87 7.56 11.60 1.96
C GLU A 87 6.50 11.59 0.86
N ALA A 88 6.27 12.72 0.19
CA ALA A 88 5.33 12.81 -0.92
C ALA A 88 5.75 11.91 -2.10
N ALA A 89 7.05 11.89 -2.43
CA ALA A 89 7.60 11.02 -3.46
C ALA A 89 7.43 9.53 -3.12
N TRP A 90 7.62 9.17 -1.85
CA TRP A 90 7.46 7.80 -1.39
C TRP A 90 5.99 7.33 -1.43
N GLN A 91 5.06 8.15 -0.96
CA GLN A 91 3.62 7.86 -1.03
C GLN A 91 3.14 7.73 -2.48
N SER A 92 3.59 8.64 -3.37
CA SER A 92 3.28 8.57 -4.80
C SER A 92 3.83 7.29 -5.44
N ALA A 93 5.03 6.85 -5.04
CA ALA A 93 5.66 5.65 -5.59
C ALA A 93 4.88 4.37 -5.24
N GLU A 94 4.33 4.25 -4.03
CA GLU A 94 3.46 3.12 -3.68
C GLU A 94 2.18 3.11 -4.54
N VAL A 95 1.53 4.27 -4.70
CA VAL A 95 0.32 4.39 -5.52
C VAL A 95 0.61 4.06 -6.99
N ASP A 96 1.73 4.53 -7.53
CA ASP A 96 2.13 4.24 -8.90
C ASP A 96 2.48 2.76 -9.09
N ALA A 97 3.14 2.14 -8.10
CA ALA A 97 3.41 0.69 -8.10
C ALA A 97 2.10 -0.10 -8.12
N LEU A 98 1.13 0.22 -7.25
CA LEU A 98 -0.19 -0.43 -7.22
C LEU A 98 -0.88 -0.33 -8.58
N ARG A 99 -0.92 0.86 -9.20
CA ARG A 99 -1.55 1.05 -10.52
C ARG A 99 -0.86 0.24 -11.62
N ARG A 100 0.47 0.23 -11.65
CA ARG A 100 1.25 -0.53 -12.64
C ARG A 100 1.03 -2.02 -12.48
N LEU A 101 1.03 -2.52 -11.24
CA LEU A 101 0.84 -3.93 -10.94
C LEU A 101 -0.59 -4.39 -11.25
N ALA A 102 -1.60 -3.62 -10.88
CA ALA A 102 -2.99 -3.90 -11.23
C ALA A 102 -3.18 -3.96 -12.75
N ALA A 103 -2.59 -3.00 -13.49
CA ALA A 103 -2.63 -2.99 -14.96
C ALA A 103 -1.88 -4.18 -15.59
N ALA A 104 -0.87 -4.73 -14.92
CA ALA A 104 -0.13 -5.93 -15.34
C ALA A 104 -0.83 -7.25 -14.95
N GLY A 105 -2.00 -7.19 -14.33
CA GLY A 105 -2.76 -8.37 -13.89
C GLY A 105 -2.17 -9.05 -12.66
N VAL A 106 -1.39 -8.32 -11.85
CA VAL A 106 -0.97 -8.78 -10.52
C VAL A 106 -2.13 -8.55 -9.55
N ARG A 107 -2.46 -9.53 -8.70
CA ARG A 107 -3.49 -9.38 -7.67
C ARG A 107 -2.93 -8.51 -6.54
N VAL A 108 -3.25 -7.25 -6.61
CA VAL A 108 -2.99 -6.21 -5.60
C VAL A 108 -4.29 -5.46 -5.33
N PRO A 109 -4.48 -4.80 -4.18
CA PRO A 109 -5.63 -3.93 -3.94
C PRO A 109 -5.74 -2.86 -5.02
N THR A 110 -6.92 -2.73 -5.64
CA THR A 110 -7.18 -1.72 -6.65
C THR A 110 -7.13 -0.32 -6.04
N PRO A 111 -6.23 0.58 -6.46
CA PRO A 111 -6.18 1.95 -5.97
C PRO A 111 -7.24 2.80 -6.68
N TYR A 112 -8.15 3.44 -5.92
CA TYR A 112 -9.20 4.30 -6.47
C TYR A 112 -8.83 5.77 -6.46
N ASN A 113 -8.33 6.28 -5.33
CA ASN A 113 -7.96 7.69 -5.19
C ASN A 113 -6.78 7.86 -4.24
N PHE A 114 -5.98 8.90 -4.48
CA PHE A 114 -4.92 9.33 -3.57
C PHE A 114 -5.01 10.84 -3.39
N HIS A 115 -5.26 11.29 -2.17
CA HIS A 115 -5.42 12.69 -1.83
C HIS A 115 -4.81 12.99 -0.46
N GLU A 116 -3.95 14.00 -0.38
CA GLU A 116 -3.31 14.51 0.85
C GLU A 116 -2.76 13.43 1.80
N GLY A 117 -2.09 12.42 1.25
CA GLY A 117 -1.51 11.33 2.05
C GLY A 117 -2.55 10.33 2.57
N VAL A 118 -3.69 10.22 1.87
CA VAL A 118 -4.68 9.18 2.06
C VAL A 118 -4.86 8.41 0.76
N LEU A 119 -4.59 7.12 0.77
CA LEU A 119 -4.86 6.21 -0.33
C LEU A 119 -6.19 5.50 -0.09
N LEU A 120 -7.17 5.77 -0.96
CA LEU A 120 -8.42 5.03 -1.02
C LEU A 120 -8.25 3.87 -2.00
N MET A 121 -8.46 2.64 -1.53
CA MET A 121 -8.24 1.42 -2.29
C MET A 121 -9.26 0.35 -1.94
N GLU A 122 -9.25 -0.74 -2.70
CA GLU A 122 -10.05 -1.94 -2.46
C GLU A 122 -9.83 -2.46 -1.03
N LEU A 123 -10.92 -2.82 -0.35
CA LEU A 123 -10.87 -3.71 0.79
C LEU A 123 -10.81 -5.15 0.25
N VAL A 124 -9.66 -5.80 0.36
CA VAL A 124 -9.58 -7.24 0.11
C VAL A 124 -10.35 -7.93 1.22
N ALA A 125 -11.45 -8.56 0.87
CA ALA A 125 -12.41 -9.13 1.81
C ALA A 125 -12.64 -10.62 1.53
N ASP A 126 -13.03 -11.35 2.57
CA ASP A 126 -13.50 -12.71 2.47
C ASP A 126 -14.98 -12.78 1.95
N GLU A 127 -15.55 -13.97 1.95
CA GLU A 127 -16.92 -14.21 1.47
C GLU A 127 -17.99 -13.53 2.34
N ASP A 128 -17.67 -13.23 3.59
CA ASP A 128 -18.57 -12.54 4.54
C ASP A 128 -18.44 -11.01 4.45
N GLY A 129 -17.51 -10.50 3.64
CA GLY A 129 -17.21 -9.08 3.50
C GLY A 129 -16.33 -8.52 4.60
N GLU A 130 -15.74 -9.38 5.45
CA GLU A 130 -14.75 -9.01 6.43
C GLU A 130 -13.35 -8.98 5.78
N PRO A 131 -12.41 -8.20 6.34
CA PRO A 131 -11.05 -8.15 5.81
C PRO A 131 -10.42 -9.53 5.70
N ALA A 132 -9.95 -9.89 4.51
CA ALA A 132 -9.33 -11.16 4.24
C ALA A 132 -8.13 -11.41 5.17
N PRO A 133 -7.93 -12.65 5.65
CA PRO A 133 -6.82 -13.02 6.50
C PRO A 133 -5.48 -12.91 5.77
N ARG A 134 -4.40 -12.71 6.52
CA ARG A 134 -3.06 -12.84 5.99
C ARG A 134 -2.71 -14.32 5.78
N LEU A 135 -1.85 -14.58 4.81
CA LEU A 135 -1.35 -15.93 4.55
C LEU A 135 -0.73 -16.55 5.81
N ASN A 136 -0.02 -15.75 6.61
CA ASN A 136 0.58 -16.19 7.88
C ASN A 136 -0.46 -16.63 8.94
N ASP A 137 -1.69 -16.13 8.85
CA ASP A 137 -2.73 -16.41 9.85
C ASP A 137 -3.55 -17.67 9.51
N LEU A 138 -3.28 -18.29 8.35
CA LEU A 138 -4.00 -19.45 7.84
C LEU A 138 -3.29 -20.77 8.17
N ALA A 139 -4.07 -21.77 8.60
CA ALA A 139 -3.64 -23.16 8.65
C ALA A 139 -3.95 -23.81 7.30
N LEU A 140 -2.97 -23.90 6.40
CA LEU A 140 -3.14 -24.43 5.05
C LEU A 140 -2.99 -25.96 5.02
N SER A 141 -3.76 -26.60 4.16
CA SER A 141 -3.47 -27.97 3.71
C SER A 141 -2.22 -27.95 2.81
N GLU A 142 -1.60 -29.12 2.62
CA GLU A 142 -0.45 -29.25 1.70
C GLU A 142 -0.83 -28.84 0.27
N ASP A 143 -2.01 -29.25 -0.19
CA ASP A 143 -2.51 -28.91 -1.53
C ASP A 143 -2.76 -27.41 -1.69
N ASP A 144 -3.33 -26.74 -0.69
CA ASP A 144 -3.52 -25.28 -0.72
C ASP A 144 -2.19 -24.54 -0.67
N ALA A 145 -1.25 -24.99 0.14
CA ALA A 145 0.08 -24.39 0.22
C ALA A 145 0.80 -24.47 -1.14
N LEU A 146 0.76 -25.63 -1.81
CA LEU A 146 1.35 -25.80 -3.13
C LEU A 146 0.65 -24.94 -4.19
N ARG A 147 -0.67 -24.86 -4.14
CA ARG A 147 -1.47 -24.02 -5.04
C ARG A 147 -1.15 -22.54 -4.87
N TYR A 148 -1.14 -22.03 -3.64
CA TYR A 148 -0.83 -20.63 -3.35
C TYR A 148 0.62 -20.28 -3.67
N HIS A 149 1.55 -21.19 -3.39
CA HIS A 149 2.95 -21.01 -3.80
C HIS A 149 3.06 -20.84 -5.34
N ALA A 150 2.44 -21.73 -6.11
CA ALA A 150 2.47 -21.65 -7.56
C ALA A 150 1.82 -20.34 -8.08
N GLU A 151 0.74 -19.88 -7.43
CA GLU A 151 0.09 -18.62 -7.79
C GLU A 151 0.99 -17.42 -7.45
N LEU A 152 1.59 -17.36 -6.26
CA LEU A 152 2.49 -16.29 -5.85
C LEU A 152 3.72 -16.20 -6.75
N ILE A 153 4.29 -17.33 -7.17
CA ILE A 153 5.39 -17.33 -8.16
C ILE A 153 4.94 -16.68 -9.48
N ARG A 154 3.72 -16.98 -9.96
CA ARG A 154 3.17 -16.34 -11.17
C ARG A 154 3.00 -14.82 -10.97
N GLN A 155 2.52 -14.40 -9.79
CA GLN A 155 2.40 -12.97 -9.47
C GLN A 155 3.77 -12.29 -9.45
N VAL A 156 4.78 -12.89 -8.83
CA VAL A 156 6.16 -12.37 -8.82
C VAL A 156 6.72 -12.22 -10.23
N VAL A 157 6.52 -13.21 -11.11
CA VAL A 157 6.93 -13.11 -12.52
C VAL A 157 6.25 -11.94 -13.21
N ARG A 158 4.93 -11.74 -13.01
CA ARG A 158 4.21 -10.58 -13.58
C ARG A 158 4.75 -9.24 -13.03
N MET A 159 5.07 -9.18 -11.73
CA MET A 159 5.70 -8.00 -11.11
C MET A 159 7.03 -7.66 -11.79
N LEU A 160 7.90 -8.66 -11.97
CA LEU A 160 9.19 -8.48 -12.66
C LEU A 160 9.00 -8.04 -14.11
N CYS A 161 8.03 -8.63 -14.85
CA CYS A 161 7.67 -8.20 -16.20
C CYS A 161 7.14 -6.76 -16.22
N ALA A 162 6.44 -6.30 -15.18
CA ALA A 162 6.04 -4.91 -15.00
C ALA A 162 7.20 -3.99 -14.57
N GLY A 163 8.41 -4.53 -14.37
CA GLY A 163 9.58 -3.80 -13.94
C GLY A 163 9.54 -3.39 -12.46
N ILE A 164 8.88 -4.16 -11.60
CA ILE A 164 8.73 -3.87 -10.17
C ILE A 164 9.21 -5.05 -9.33
N VAL A 165 10.01 -4.75 -8.30
CA VAL A 165 10.38 -5.66 -7.22
C VAL A 165 9.70 -5.16 -5.95
N HIS A 166 9.06 -6.05 -5.18
CA HIS A 166 8.34 -5.70 -3.95
C HIS A 166 9.25 -5.11 -2.86
N GLY A 167 10.42 -5.68 -2.69
CA GLY A 167 11.42 -5.26 -1.70
C GLY A 167 11.19 -5.77 -0.29
N ASP A 168 9.97 -6.25 0.04
CA ASP A 168 9.61 -6.77 1.38
C ASP A 168 8.49 -7.84 1.29
N LEU A 169 8.54 -8.70 0.27
CA LEU A 169 7.52 -9.74 0.11
C LEU A 169 7.70 -10.85 1.15
N SER A 170 6.66 -11.06 1.93
CA SER A 170 6.59 -12.10 2.97
C SER A 170 5.15 -12.59 3.13
N GLU A 171 4.94 -13.65 3.91
CA GLU A 171 3.62 -14.17 4.26
C GLU A 171 2.74 -13.18 5.02
N TYR A 172 3.33 -12.13 5.60
CA TYR A 172 2.61 -11.03 6.26
C TYR A 172 2.05 -10.00 5.28
N ASN A 173 2.62 -9.95 4.06
CA ASN A 173 2.25 -9.01 3.00
C ASN A 173 1.45 -9.69 1.87
N VAL A 174 0.76 -10.79 2.22
CA VAL A 174 -0.16 -11.51 1.36
C VAL A 174 -1.49 -11.68 2.09
N LEU A 175 -2.58 -11.26 1.49
CA LEU A 175 -3.95 -11.55 1.94
C LEU A 175 -4.53 -12.66 1.08
N VAL A 176 -5.42 -13.47 1.65
CA VAL A 176 -6.06 -14.58 0.93
C VAL A 176 -7.58 -14.39 0.96
N ASP A 177 -8.15 -14.12 -0.21
CA ASP A 177 -9.59 -14.08 -0.43
C ASP A 177 -10.07 -15.32 -1.22
N ALA A 178 -11.36 -15.35 -1.60
CA ALA A 178 -11.92 -16.44 -2.42
C ALA A 178 -11.24 -16.60 -3.78
N GLY A 179 -10.60 -15.54 -4.30
CA GLY A 179 -9.84 -15.56 -5.56
C GLY A 179 -8.41 -16.08 -5.40
N GLY A 180 -7.94 -16.28 -4.17
CA GLY A 180 -6.59 -16.73 -3.84
C GLY A 180 -5.70 -15.65 -3.24
N PRO A 181 -4.36 -15.83 -3.27
CA PRO A 181 -3.42 -14.92 -2.65
C PRO A 181 -3.26 -13.60 -3.43
N GLY A 182 -3.37 -12.48 -2.73
CA GLY A 182 -3.13 -11.13 -3.24
C GLY A 182 -2.01 -10.43 -2.46
N ILE A 183 -1.15 -9.71 -3.18
CA ILE A 183 0.03 -9.04 -2.61
C ILE A 183 -0.37 -7.64 -2.14
N ILE A 184 0.05 -7.27 -0.93
CA ILE A 184 -0.20 -5.96 -0.33
C ILE A 184 1.10 -5.31 0.14
N ASP A 185 1.00 -4.03 0.51
CA ASP A 185 2.05 -3.25 1.20
C ASP A 185 3.33 -3.04 0.37
N LEU A 186 3.22 -2.16 -0.63
CA LEU A 186 4.25 -1.84 -1.63
C LEU A 186 5.14 -0.61 -1.33
N PRO A 187 5.29 -0.10 -0.08
CA PRO A 187 6.07 1.11 0.15
C PRO A 187 7.56 0.90 -0.14
N GLN A 188 8.04 -0.34 -0.11
CA GLN A 188 9.43 -0.71 -0.41
C GLN A 188 9.66 -1.12 -1.88
N ALA A 189 8.61 -1.06 -2.71
CA ALA A 189 8.72 -1.43 -4.10
C ALA A 189 9.71 -0.53 -4.86
N VAL A 190 10.58 -1.17 -5.66
CA VAL A 190 11.61 -0.52 -6.46
C VAL A 190 11.52 -0.94 -7.92
N ASP A 191 12.11 -0.14 -8.83
CA ASP A 191 12.25 -0.49 -10.23
C ASP A 191 13.25 -1.65 -10.39
N ALA A 192 12.87 -2.70 -11.12
CA ALA A 192 13.73 -3.86 -11.37
C ALA A 192 14.98 -3.52 -12.23
N ALA A 193 14.97 -2.36 -12.90
CA ALA A 193 16.06 -1.86 -13.74
C ALA A 193 16.90 -0.76 -13.07
N ALA A 194 16.75 -0.56 -11.75
CA ALA A 194 17.45 0.49 -11.00
C ALA A 194 18.85 0.05 -10.57
#